data_e8380cef75a25ed74564f59168b22e9a
#
_entry.id   e8380cef75a25ed74564f59168b22e9a
#
_cell.length_a   1.000
_cell.length_b   1.000
_cell.length_c   1.000
_cell.angle_alpha   90.00
_cell.angle_beta   90.00
_cell.angle_gamma   90.00
#
_symmetry.space_group_name_H-M   'P 1'
#
loop_
_entity.id
_entity.type
_entity.pdbx_description
1 polymer ?
#
loop_
_entity_poly.entity_id
_entity_poly.type
_entity_poly.pdbx_seq_one_letter_code
_entity_poly.pdbx_strand_id
1 'polypeptide(L)'
;EILRCLVGSEMCIRDRLQTTALLLSQQNWSVPYVNDQEITSEGTGFSAISTFLENIHGDLLYRTYSAANGWSDWALNGQQTSHAATMVPVEAIQYRFKGPVADKYDIYYMTTLSDGTQTGWAKNGQTAGTMGRGLHLTGYRLAFFVKGTAGNLNTSNPLAAATADGIQNIDGVMRYIHGADGSNYTGWGWQENNQYYFKDSYPVTGWQYIDGYKYYFGEDGRLVTDVEALLPTGGPYLLKINKEMNCLTVYAQDGGNGFIIPVKSFLTSVGDDTPVGTFKTPEKYRWRLMIHDLYTQYATRLNPGMPILLHSIIYDRQNPFSVWASTYNNLGIARSAGCIRLATIDSKWIYDNCAIGTTVVVYNSPDPGPFERPTILYEIPFEQTWDPTDPNLTQEQIAAETQRLIAQLGQ
;
A
#
# COMPACT_ATOMS: atom_id res chain seq x y z
N GLU A 1 26.32 -1.43 20.27
CA GLU A 1 25.09 -2.28 20.22
C GLU A 1 24.45 -2.32 18.83
N ILE A 2 24.54 -1.25 18.04
CA ILE A 2 24.00 -1.19 16.66
C ILE A 2 24.69 -2.18 15.69
N LEU A 3 25.93 -2.58 15.95
CA LEU A 3 26.71 -3.49 15.09
C LEU A 3 26.43 -4.99 15.32
N ARG A 4 25.58 -5.37 16.29
CA ARG A 4 25.20 -6.77 16.53
C ARG A 4 23.87 -7.20 15.91
N CYS A 5 23.11 -6.29 15.35
CA CYS A 5 21.93 -6.60 14.53
C CYS A 5 22.28 -6.91 13.07
N LEU A 6 23.24 -7.78 12.86
CA LEU A 6 23.47 -8.33 11.52
C LEU A 6 22.32 -9.27 11.15
N VAL A 7 21.49 -8.77 10.24
CA VAL A 7 20.62 -9.53 9.31
C VAL A 7 20.12 -10.86 9.88
N GLY A 8 18.91 -10.85 10.44
CA GLY A 8 18.13 -12.07 10.61
C GLY A 8 18.07 -12.71 11.99
N SER A 9 18.53 -12.07 13.07
CA SER A 9 18.24 -12.60 14.39
C SER A 9 16.81 -12.24 14.81
N GLU A 10 16.06 -13.22 15.34
CA GLU A 10 14.69 -13.04 15.84
C GLU A 10 14.54 -11.84 16.79
N MET A 11 15.60 -11.50 17.53
CA MET A 11 15.61 -10.40 18.49
C MET A 11 15.58 -9.01 17.82
N CYS A 12 16.12 -8.85 16.59
CA CYS A 12 16.06 -7.58 15.86
C CYS A 12 14.73 -7.36 15.13
N ILE A 13 13.94 -8.42 14.96
CA ILE A 13 12.63 -8.37 14.33
C ILE A 13 11.55 -8.00 15.35
N ARG A 14 11.69 -8.47 16.59
CA ARG A 14 10.69 -8.30 17.66
C ARG A 14 10.35 -6.85 17.99
N ASP A 15 11.32 -5.94 17.96
CA ASP A 15 11.13 -4.56 18.37
C ASP A 15 10.62 -3.62 17.27
N ARG A 16 10.42 -4.15 16.05
CA ARG A 16 10.07 -3.34 14.87
C ARG A 16 8.58 -3.18 14.64
N LEU A 17 7.76 -3.99 15.27
CA LEU A 17 6.31 -3.89 15.22
C LEU A 17 5.79 -3.34 16.55
N GLN A 18 5.25 -2.14 16.53
CA GLN A 18 4.65 -1.51 17.71
C GLN A 18 3.17 -1.29 17.46
N THR A 19 2.33 -1.62 18.41
CA THR A 19 0.89 -1.43 18.30
C THR A 19 0.32 -0.83 19.58
N THR A 20 -0.68 0.02 19.41
CA THR A 20 -1.48 0.62 20.48
C THR A 20 -2.96 0.39 20.19
N ALA A 21 -3.77 0.33 21.23
CA ALA A 21 -5.21 0.20 21.11
C ALA A 21 -5.93 1.28 21.91
N LEU A 22 -7.02 1.82 21.36
CA LEU A 22 -7.87 2.77 22.07
C LEU A 22 -8.83 1.98 22.97
N LEU A 23 -8.63 2.09 24.30
CA LEU A 23 -9.37 1.35 25.30
C LEU A 23 -10.76 1.97 25.50
N LEU A 24 -11.81 1.15 25.44
CA LEU A 24 -13.18 1.61 25.62
C LEU A 24 -13.44 2.15 27.03
N SER A 25 -12.93 1.49 28.06
CA SER A 25 -13.16 1.88 29.46
C SER A 25 -12.51 3.19 29.87
N GLN A 26 -11.34 3.48 29.31
CA GLN A 26 -10.50 4.61 29.71
C GLN A 26 -10.55 5.75 28.72
N GLN A 27 -11.07 5.50 27.51
CA GLN A 27 -11.11 6.45 26.40
C GLN A 27 -9.72 7.04 26.06
N ASN A 28 -8.67 6.27 26.29
CA ASN A 28 -7.29 6.62 26.00
C ASN A 28 -6.55 5.49 25.29
N TRP A 29 -5.44 5.83 24.68
CA TRP A 29 -4.57 4.84 24.02
C TRP A 29 -3.75 4.08 25.06
N SER A 30 -3.61 2.77 24.82
CA SER A 30 -2.72 1.92 25.62
C SER A 30 -1.26 2.35 25.46
N VAL A 31 -0.40 1.85 26.34
CA VAL A 31 1.05 1.85 26.08
C VAL A 31 1.36 1.05 24.82
N PRO A 32 2.46 1.35 24.11
CA PRO A 32 2.88 0.54 22.97
C PRO A 32 3.25 -0.89 23.39
N TYR A 33 2.76 -1.87 22.62
CA TYR A 33 3.14 -3.28 22.71
C TYR A 33 4.01 -3.64 21.53
N VAL A 34 4.99 -4.49 21.73
CA VAL A 34 5.90 -4.94 20.65
C VAL A 34 5.49 -6.32 20.13
N ASN A 35 6.13 -6.74 19.04
CA ASN A 35 5.86 -8.01 18.37
C ASN A 35 5.70 -9.19 19.34
N ASP A 36 4.65 -9.99 19.15
CA ASP A 36 4.25 -11.18 19.93
C ASP A 36 3.83 -10.93 21.40
N GLN A 37 3.71 -9.69 21.83
CA GLN A 37 3.07 -9.38 23.11
C GLN A 37 1.55 -9.41 22.98
N GLU A 38 0.86 -9.84 24.01
CA GLU A 38 -0.60 -9.78 24.09
C GLU A 38 -1.03 -8.39 24.55
N ILE A 39 -1.86 -7.76 23.74
CA ILE A 39 -2.54 -6.52 24.07
C ILE A 39 -3.84 -6.89 24.73
N THR A 40 -4.10 -6.36 25.91
CA THR A 40 -5.34 -6.64 26.65
C THR A 40 -6.05 -5.36 27.06
N SER A 41 -7.38 -5.39 27.05
CA SER A 41 -8.27 -4.33 27.54
C SER A 41 -8.86 -4.62 28.90
N GLU A 42 -8.36 -5.62 29.60
CA GLU A 42 -8.91 -6.08 30.90
C GLU A 42 -10.43 -6.38 30.84
N GLY A 43 -10.88 -6.91 29.70
CA GLY A 43 -12.27 -7.31 29.48
C GLY A 43 -13.19 -6.23 28.92
N THR A 44 -12.75 -4.99 28.79
CA THR A 44 -13.63 -3.86 28.38
C THR A 44 -13.71 -3.65 26.88
N GLY A 45 -12.74 -4.14 26.11
CA GLY A 45 -12.68 -4.02 24.67
C GLY A 45 -11.89 -2.81 24.14
N PHE A 46 -11.77 -2.79 22.83
CA PHE A 46 -11.08 -1.74 22.06
C PHE A 46 -12.06 -1.08 21.10
N SER A 47 -11.84 0.21 20.78
CA SER A 47 -12.60 0.92 19.72
C SER A 47 -11.77 1.18 18.46
N ALA A 48 -10.46 1.23 18.57
CA ALA A 48 -9.55 1.43 17.46
C ALA A 48 -8.18 0.84 17.75
N ILE A 49 -7.39 0.68 16.70
CA ILE A 49 -6.00 0.25 16.77
C ILE A 49 -5.12 1.18 15.95
N SER A 50 -3.85 1.29 16.34
CA SER A 50 -2.80 1.93 15.54
C SER A 50 -1.55 1.05 15.64
N THR A 51 -1.03 0.62 14.50
CA THR A 51 0.13 -0.26 14.44
C THR A 51 1.19 0.32 13.52
N PHE A 52 2.41 0.40 14.02
CA PHE A 52 3.56 0.97 13.31
C PHE A 52 4.61 -0.10 13.06
N LEU A 53 5.13 -0.12 11.83
CA LEU A 53 6.24 -0.97 11.43
C LEU A 53 7.49 -0.11 11.30
N GLU A 54 8.46 -0.34 12.18
CA GLU A 54 9.67 0.47 12.26
C GLU A 54 10.82 -0.16 11.45
N ASN A 55 11.52 0.68 10.68
CA ASN A 55 12.75 0.32 9.96
C ASN A 55 12.65 -0.91 9.04
N ILE A 56 11.47 -1.14 8.46
CA ILE A 56 11.25 -2.18 7.43
C ILE A 56 10.58 -1.51 6.23
N HIS A 57 11.12 -1.77 5.04
CA HIS A 57 10.56 -1.22 3.80
C HIS A 57 9.33 -1.99 3.34
N GLY A 58 8.28 -1.25 3.06
CA GLY A 58 6.97 -1.74 2.68
C GLY A 58 5.88 -1.17 3.58
N ASP A 59 4.66 -1.52 3.29
CA ASP A 59 3.50 -1.03 3.99
C ASP A 59 2.89 -2.12 4.88
N LEU A 60 2.50 -1.72 6.10
CA LEU A 60 1.61 -2.48 6.96
C LEU A 60 0.21 -1.88 6.85
N LEU A 61 -0.74 -2.67 6.37
CA LEU A 61 -2.14 -2.29 6.29
C LEU A 61 -2.95 -3.08 7.31
N TYR A 62 -3.89 -2.41 7.97
CA TYR A 62 -4.78 -3.05 8.94
C TYR A 62 -6.12 -2.33 9.01
N ARG A 63 -7.13 -3.05 9.46
CA ARG A 63 -8.48 -2.52 9.67
C ARG A 63 -9.22 -3.25 10.77
N THR A 64 -10.27 -2.63 11.29
CA THR A 64 -11.14 -3.16 12.33
C THR A 64 -12.57 -3.30 11.84
N TYR A 65 -13.29 -4.30 12.37
CA TYR A 65 -14.71 -4.48 12.17
C TYR A 65 -15.46 -4.25 13.47
N SER A 66 -16.62 -3.60 13.38
CA SER A 66 -17.62 -3.51 14.44
C SER A 66 -19.00 -3.80 13.88
N ALA A 67 -19.89 -4.40 14.67
CA ALA A 67 -21.26 -4.68 14.22
C ALA A 67 -22.03 -3.39 13.87
N ALA A 68 -21.71 -2.27 14.54
CA ALA A 68 -22.40 -0.99 14.31
C ALA A 68 -22.00 -0.29 13.01
N ASN A 69 -20.73 -0.40 12.59
CA ASN A 69 -20.17 0.40 11.49
C ASN A 69 -19.59 -0.44 10.33
N GLY A 70 -19.58 -1.78 10.45
CA GLY A 70 -18.92 -2.66 9.48
C GLY A 70 -17.39 -2.56 9.56
N TRP A 71 -16.71 -2.81 8.45
CA TRP A 71 -15.26 -2.64 8.33
C TRP A 71 -14.87 -1.16 8.25
N SER A 72 -13.81 -0.79 8.97
CA SER A 72 -13.13 0.47 8.74
C SER A 72 -12.40 0.46 7.38
N ASP A 73 -12.02 1.65 6.90
CA ASP A 73 -11.01 1.76 5.85
C ASP A 73 -9.69 1.12 6.30
N TRP A 74 -8.83 0.78 5.33
CA TRP A 74 -7.49 0.30 5.61
C TRP A 74 -6.62 1.43 6.15
N ALA A 75 -6.18 1.29 7.41
CA ALA A 75 -5.17 2.15 8.00
C ALA A 75 -3.78 1.71 7.56
N LEU A 76 -2.87 2.67 7.40
CA LEU A 76 -1.50 2.48 6.95
C LEU A 76 -0.52 2.88 8.06
N ASN A 77 0.50 2.08 8.34
CA ASN A 77 1.67 2.40 9.17
C ASN A 77 1.48 3.53 10.20
N GLY A 78 0.91 3.20 11.37
CA GLY A 78 0.71 4.16 12.47
C GLY A 78 -0.55 5.02 12.37
N GLN A 79 -1.32 4.94 11.30
CA GLN A 79 -2.63 5.59 11.23
C GLN A 79 -3.62 4.91 12.19
N GLN A 80 -4.56 5.66 12.74
CA GLN A 80 -5.65 5.09 13.54
C GLN A 80 -6.73 4.50 12.62
N THR A 81 -7.31 3.36 13.00
CA THR A 81 -8.50 2.87 12.28
C THR A 81 -9.67 3.85 12.46
N SER A 82 -10.51 4.00 11.42
CA SER A 82 -11.54 5.05 11.33
C SER A 82 -12.64 4.98 12.40
N HIS A 83 -12.76 3.88 13.13
CA HIS A 83 -13.74 3.72 14.22
C HIS A 83 -13.35 4.42 15.55
N ALA A 84 -12.17 5.02 15.64
CA ALA A 84 -11.68 5.68 16.85
C ALA A 84 -12.67 6.74 17.40
N ALA A 85 -13.32 7.50 16.52
CA ALA A 85 -14.24 8.56 16.91
C ALA A 85 -15.61 8.07 17.40
N THR A 86 -16.00 6.83 17.07
CA THR A 86 -17.34 6.30 17.39
C THR A 86 -17.40 5.53 18.70
N MET A 87 -16.24 5.19 19.27
CA MET A 87 -16.12 4.45 20.54
C MET A 87 -16.98 3.16 20.58
N VAL A 88 -17.09 2.47 19.43
CA VAL A 88 -17.78 1.18 19.35
C VAL A 88 -16.80 0.03 19.52
N PRO A 89 -17.23 -1.12 20.10
CA PRO A 89 -16.36 -2.26 20.27
C PRO A 89 -15.90 -2.86 18.94
N VAL A 90 -14.61 -3.16 18.83
CA VAL A 90 -14.04 -3.93 17.74
C VAL A 90 -14.36 -5.41 17.95
N GLU A 91 -14.88 -6.07 16.92
CA GLU A 91 -15.22 -7.50 16.92
C GLU A 91 -14.24 -8.34 16.10
N ALA A 92 -13.61 -7.75 15.07
CA ALA A 92 -12.62 -8.42 14.24
C ALA A 92 -11.53 -7.48 13.74
N ILE A 93 -10.39 -8.07 13.38
CA ILE A 93 -9.22 -7.37 12.84
C ILE A 93 -8.69 -8.07 11.61
N GLN A 94 -8.08 -7.28 10.73
CA GLN A 94 -7.29 -7.78 9.60
C GLN A 94 -5.97 -7.03 9.53
N TYR A 95 -4.89 -7.75 9.24
CA TYR A 95 -3.56 -7.20 9.00
C TYR A 95 -2.94 -7.83 7.76
N ARG A 96 -2.19 -7.05 6.99
CA ARG A 96 -1.41 -7.56 5.86
C ARG A 96 -0.23 -6.67 5.55
N PHE A 97 0.78 -7.25 4.96
CA PHE A 97 1.92 -6.52 4.40
C PHE A 97 1.70 -6.25 2.92
N LYS A 98 2.37 -5.19 2.41
CA LYS A 98 2.47 -4.87 1.00
C LYS A 98 3.87 -4.37 0.66
N GLY A 99 4.32 -4.64 -0.59
CA GLY A 99 5.66 -4.29 -1.05
C GLY A 99 6.75 -5.24 -0.51
N PRO A 100 8.01 -4.82 -0.47
CA PRO A 100 9.17 -5.68 -0.14
C PRO A 100 9.06 -6.43 1.18
N VAL A 101 8.38 -5.89 2.17
CA VAL A 101 8.11 -6.59 3.44
C VAL A 101 7.26 -7.83 3.22
N ALA A 102 6.27 -7.77 2.31
CA ALA A 102 5.38 -8.90 2.00
C ALA A 102 6.11 -10.06 1.29
N ASP A 103 7.24 -9.78 0.63
CA ASP A 103 8.04 -10.82 -0.03
C ASP A 103 8.87 -11.63 0.97
N LYS A 104 9.28 -11.00 2.08
CA LYS A 104 10.19 -11.58 3.08
C LYS A 104 9.47 -12.13 4.31
N TYR A 105 8.33 -11.56 4.68
CA TYR A 105 7.66 -11.83 5.95
C TYR A 105 6.18 -12.18 5.76
N ASP A 106 5.66 -12.96 6.70
CA ASP A 106 4.24 -13.18 6.91
C ASP A 106 3.82 -12.56 8.24
N ILE A 107 2.64 -11.90 8.28
CA ILE A 107 2.06 -11.37 9.51
C ILE A 107 0.97 -12.30 10.01
N TYR A 108 1.02 -12.62 11.30
CA TYR A 108 0.07 -13.48 12.00
C TYR A 108 -0.57 -12.72 13.14
N TYR A 109 -1.83 -12.98 13.41
CA TYR A 109 -2.56 -12.36 14.52
C TYR A 109 -3.67 -13.28 15.00
N MET A 110 -3.93 -13.24 16.29
CA MET A 110 -5.00 -13.96 16.98
C MET A 110 -5.70 -13.02 17.95
N THR A 111 -6.92 -13.37 18.34
CA THR A 111 -7.74 -12.53 19.23
C THR A 111 -8.27 -13.30 20.42
N THR A 112 -8.49 -12.57 21.52
CA THR A 112 -9.22 -13.01 22.69
C THR A 112 -10.56 -12.27 22.70
N LEU A 113 -11.65 -12.99 22.83
CA LEU A 113 -13.02 -12.49 22.79
C LEU A 113 -13.55 -12.20 24.20
N SER A 114 -14.65 -11.44 24.28
CA SER A 114 -15.30 -11.05 25.56
C SER A 114 -15.85 -12.21 26.38
N ASP A 115 -16.03 -13.38 25.77
CA ASP A 115 -16.39 -14.62 26.48
C ASP A 115 -15.17 -15.45 26.93
N GLY A 116 -13.95 -14.94 26.73
CA GLY A 116 -12.70 -15.61 27.02
C GLY A 116 -12.19 -16.56 25.93
N THR A 117 -12.93 -16.76 24.86
CA THR A 117 -12.50 -17.61 23.75
C THR A 117 -11.29 -17.00 23.04
N GLN A 118 -10.27 -17.80 22.77
CA GLN A 118 -9.15 -17.42 21.91
C GLN A 118 -9.35 -18.03 20.51
N THR A 119 -9.15 -17.21 19.48
CA THR A 119 -9.18 -17.66 18.08
C THR A 119 -7.88 -18.37 17.70
N GLY A 120 -7.89 -19.10 16.60
CA GLY A 120 -6.65 -19.48 15.93
C GLY A 120 -5.94 -18.26 15.31
N TRP A 121 -4.72 -18.47 14.84
CA TRP A 121 -3.95 -17.44 14.17
C TRP A 121 -4.46 -17.21 12.74
N ALA A 122 -4.86 -15.98 12.45
CA ALA A 122 -5.06 -15.50 11.09
C ALA A 122 -3.71 -15.09 10.47
N LYS A 123 -3.65 -15.10 9.15
CA LYS A 123 -2.46 -14.78 8.37
C LYS A 123 -2.80 -13.83 7.22
N ASN A 124 -1.96 -12.82 6.98
CA ASN A 124 -1.91 -12.04 5.74
C ASN A 124 -3.28 -11.63 5.17
N GLY A 125 -4.08 -10.90 5.93
CA GLY A 125 -5.39 -10.39 5.48
C GLY A 125 -6.58 -11.29 5.80
N GLN A 126 -6.37 -12.49 6.38
CA GLN A 126 -7.47 -13.27 6.94
C GLN A 126 -8.13 -12.53 8.10
N THR A 127 -9.39 -12.80 8.37
CA THR A 127 -10.09 -12.21 9.52
C THR A 127 -9.79 -12.98 10.80
N ALA A 128 -9.43 -12.26 11.88
CA ALA A 128 -9.40 -12.81 13.24
C ALA A 128 -10.43 -12.09 14.10
N GLY A 129 -11.16 -12.84 14.92
CA GLY A 129 -12.19 -12.30 15.82
C GLY A 129 -13.56 -12.93 15.60
N THR A 130 -14.61 -12.13 15.66
CA THR A 130 -15.99 -12.52 15.36
C THR A 130 -16.65 -11.50 14.42
N MET A 131 -17.79 -11.88 13.87
CA MET A 131 -18.62 -10.94 13.10
C MET A 131 -20.08 -11.19 13.41
N GLY A 132 -20.78 -10.13 13.85
CA GLY A 132 -22.22 -10.18 14.10
C GLY A 132 -22.68 -11.09 15.25
N ARG A 133 -21.77 -11.47 16.16
CA ARG A 133 -22.08 -12.32 17.32
C ARG A 133 -22.25 -11.57 18.64
N GLY A 134 -22.05 -10.24 18.62
CA GLY A 134 -22.06 -9.42 19.83
C GLY A 134 -20.89 -9.70 20.79
N LEU A 135 -19.87 -10.45 20.33
CA LEU A 135 -18.64 -10.68 21.07
C LEU A 135 -17.57 -9.72 20.55
N HIS A 136 -17.03 -8.89 21.43
CA HIS A 136 -15.98 -7.97 21.08
C HIS A 136 -14.60 -8.50 21.48
N LEU A 137 -13.55 -7.91 20.93
CA LEU A 137 -12.17 -8.25 21.27
C LEU A 137 -11.81 -7.65 22.63
N THR A 138 -11.30 -8.48 23.53
CA THR A 138 -10.72 -8.07 24.81
C THR A 138 -9.20 -8.18 24.83
N GLY A 139 -8.63 -8.87 23.87
CA GLY A 139 -7.22 -8.99 23.65
C GLY A 139 -6.88 -9.40 22.22
N TYR A 140 -5.65 -9.14 21.81
CA TYR A 140 -5.09 -9.69 20.57
C TYR A 140 -3.57 -9.78 20.66
N ARG A 141 -3.00 -10.68 19.87
CA ARG A 141 -1.55 -10.81 19.65
C ARG A 141 -1.25 -10.62 18.19
N LEU A 142 -0.14 -9.99 17.92
CA LEU A 142 0.34 -9.67 16.59
C LEU A 142 1.81 -10.05 16.49
N ALA A 143 2.15 -10.91 15.52
CA ALA A 143 3.51 -11.36 15.30
C ALA A 143 3.82 -11.44 13.80
N PHE A 144 5.06 -11.19 13.41
CA PHE A 144 5.50 -11.46 12.06
C PHE A 144 6.78 -12.29 12.05
N PHE A 145 6.92 -13.10 11.02
CA PHE A 145 7.99 -14.06 10.86
C PHE A 145 8.54 -14.00 9.44
N VAL A 146 9.80 -14.33 9.29
CA VAL A 146 10.34 -14.65 7.95
C VAL A 146 9.48 -15.77 7.35
N LYS A 147 9.12 -15.66 6.08
CA LYS A 147 8.29 -16.69 5.40
C LYS A 147 8.81 -18.09 5.65
N GLY A 148 7.90 -18.97 6.05
CA GLY A 148 8.20 -20.37 6.34
C GLY A 148 8.83 -20.64 7.72
N THR A 149 9.03 -19.64 8.59
CA THR A 149 9.67 -19.84 9.91
C THR A 149 8.71 -19.71 11.10
N ALA A 150 7.42 -19.50 10.88
CA ALA A 150 6.42 -19.27 11.94
C ALA A 150 6.20 -20.48 12.88
N GLY A 151 6.77 -21.63 12.58
CA GLY A 151 6.60 -22.84 13.39
C GLY A 151 5.18 -23.43 13.32
N ASN A 152 4.79 -24.14 14.38
CA ASN A 152 3.48 -24.82 14.46
C ASN A 152 2.43 -23.90 15.11
N LEU A 153 2.10 -22.76 14.52
CA LEU A 153 0.99 -21.95 14.98
C LEU A 153 -0.34 -22.65 14.66
N ASN A 154 -1.26 -22.65 15.64
CA ASN A 154 -2.63 -23.12 15.39
C ASN A 154 -3.38 -22.08 14.54
N THR A 155 -3.54 -22.34 13.26
CA THR A 155 -4.27 -21.49 12.32
C THR A 155 -5.73 -21.92 12.10
N SER A 156 -6.23 -22.88 12.87
CA SER A 156 -7.62 -23.32 12.79
C SER A 156 -8.56 -22.27 13.38
N ASN A 157 -9.65 -21.97 12.70
CA ASN A 157 -10.73 -21.10 13.18
C ASN A 157 -10.24 -19.70 13.68
N PRO A 158 -9.53 -18.93 12.86
CA PRO A 158 -9.14 -17.57 13.23
C PRO A 158 -10.37 -16.65 13.40
N LEU A 159 -11.45 -16.94 12.72
CA LEU A 159 -12.74 -16.31 12.86
C LEU A 159 -13.69 -17.24 13.63
N ALA A 160 -14.08 -16.84 14.84
CA ALA A 160 -15.06 -17.58 15.64
C ALA A 160 -16.49 -17.23 15.19
N ALA A 161 -16.84 -17.60 13.96
CA ALA A 161 -18.17 -17.41 13.40
C ALA A 161 -18.98 -18.72 13.44
N ALA A 162 -20.30 -18.61 13.47
CA ALA A 162 -21.19 -19.78 13.27
C ALA A 162 -21.08 -20.30 11.83
N THR A 163 -20.72 -19.41 10.90
CA THR A 163 -20.35 -19.66 9.50
C THR A 163 -19.16 -18.77 9.16
N ALA A 164 -18.20 -19.29 8.41
CA ALA A 164 -17.02 -18.51 8.00
C ALA A 164 -17.46 -17.33 7.12
N ASP A 165 -17.21 -16.10 7.61
CA ASP A 165 -17.42 -14.89 6.81
C ASP A 165 -16.22 -14.65 5.91
N GLY A 166 -16.46 -14.22 4.68
CA GLY A 166 -15.38 -13.90 3.76
C GLY A 166 -15.33 -14.75 2.50
N ILE A 167 -14.21 -14.66 1.79
CA ILE A 167 -14.00 -15.37 0.52
C ILE A 167 -13.73 -16.85 0.80
N GLN A 168 -14.54 -17.71 0.18
CA GLN A 168 -14.46 -19.16 0.28
C GLN A 168 -14.53 -19.78 -1.11
N ASN A 169 -13.91 -20.95 -1.26
CA ASN A 169 -14.10 -21.81 -2.42
C ASN A 169 -15.12 -22.90 -2.05
N ILE A 170 -16.30 -22.85 -2.66
CA ILE A 170 -17.37 -23.83 -2.45
C ILE A 170 -17.56 -24.57 -3.76
N ASP A 171 -17.28 -25.87 -3.76
CA ASP A 171 -17.35 -26.72 -4.94
C ASP A 171 -16.59 -26.21 -6.16
N GLY A 172 -15.39 -25.62 -5.91
CA GLY A 172 -14.55 -25.06 -6.96
C GLY A 172 -14.95 -23.64 -7.40
N VAL A 173 -15.97 -23.04 -6.80
CA VAL A 173 -16.46 -21.70 -7.11
C VAL A 173 -16.10 -20.73 -5.98
N MET A 174 -15.40 -19.65 -6.31
CA MET A 174 -15.12 -18.58 -5.36
C MET A 174 -16.42 -17.83 -5.01
N ARG A 175 -16.71 -17.70 -3.72
CA ARG A 175 -17.85 -16.93 -3.21
C ARG A 175 -17.46 -16.14 -1.97
N TYR A 176 -18.10 -15.00 -1.76
CA TYR A 176 -18.07 -14.32 -0.47
C TYR A 176 -19.29 -14.75 0.34
N ILE A 177 -19.05 -15.33 1.52
CA ILE A 177 -20.11 -15.73 2.46
C ILE A 177 -20.21 -14.67 3.55
N HIS A 178 -21.41 -14.13 3.76
CA HIS A 178 -21.68 -13.25 4.88
C HIS A 178 -21.97 -14.08 6.14
N GLY A 179 -21.12 -13.92 7.17
CA GLY A 179 -20.94 -14.91 8.21
C GLY A 179 -22.12 -15.19 9.15
N ALA A 180 -23.02 -14.23 9.37
CA ALA A 180 -24.03 -14.38 10.43
C ALA A 180 -25.28 -15.16 9.97
N ASP A 181 -25.67 -15.05 8.71
CA ASP A 181 -26.95 -15.54 8.19
C ASP A 181 -26.87 -16.18 6.80
N GLY A 182 -25.67 -16.26 6.20
CA GLY A 182 -25.49 -16.78 4.84
C GLY A 182 -26.06 -15.88 3.75
N SER A 183 -26.41 -14.63 4.07
CA SER A 183 -26.94 -13.69 3.10
C SER A 183 -25.95 -13.36 1.99
N ASN A 184 -26.45 -12.95 0.83
CA ASN A 184 -25.60 -12.55 -0.28
C ASN A 184 -24.84 -11.27 0.06
N TYR A 185 -23.56 -11.26 -0.31
CA TYR A 185 -22.67 -10.12 -0.14
C TYR A 185 -22.46 -9.39 -1.45
N THR A 186 -22.54 -8.06 -1.41
CA THR A 186 -22.10 -7.19 -2.50
C THR A 186 -21.13 -6.14 -1.94
N GLY A 187 -19.90 -6.12 -2.47
CA GLY A 187 -18.87 -5.22 -1.99
C GLY A 187 -17.45 -5.72 -2.28
N TRP A 188 -16.48 -4.96 -1.80
CA TRP A 188 -15.06 -5.27 -1.95
C TRP A 188 -14.62 -6.40 -1.00
N GLY A 189 -13.79 -7.32 -1.52
CA GLY A 189 -13.18 -8.39 -0.73
C GLY A 189 -11.69 -8.54 -1.05
N TRP A 190 -10.94 -9.12 -0.10
CA TRP A 190 -9.50 -9.31 -0.18
C TRP A 190 -9.12 -10.75 0.12
N GLN A 191 -8.25 -11.31 -0.71
CA GLN A 191 -7.64 -12.61 -0.46
C GLN A 191 -6.21 -12.61 -1.01
N GLU A 192 -5.23 -13.01 -0.22
CA GLU A 192 -3.82 -13.17 -0.62
C GLU A 192 -3.27 -11.95 -1.38
N ASN A 193 -3.50 -10.74 -0.86
CA ASN A 193 -3.10 -9.47 -1.49
C ASN A 193 -3.79 -9.15 -2.83
N ASN A 194 -4.82 -9.92 -3.22
CA ASN A 194 -5.65 -9.61 -4.37
C ASN A 194 -6.98 -9.01 -3.94
N GLN A 195 -7.43 -8.03 -4.71
CA GLN A 195 -8.70 -7.35 -4.49
C GLN A 195 -9.74 -7.87 -5.47
N TYR A 196 -10.94 -8.06 -4.96
CA TYR A 196 -12.11 -8.55 -5.69
C TYR A 196 -13.30 -7.63 -5.41
N TYR A 197 -14.26 -7.60 -6.31
CA TYR A 197 -15.59 -7.07 -6.01
C TYR A 197 -16.62 -8.17 -6.20
N PHE A 198 -17.46 -8.35 -5.21
CA PHE A 198 -18.52 -9.37 -5.23
C PHE A 198 -19.86 -8.72 -5.49
N LYS A 199 -20.66 -9.36 -6.31
CA LYS A 199 -22.07 -9.05 -6.50
C LYS A 199 -22.87 -10.32 -6.26
N ASP A 200 -23.83 -10.24 -5.34
CA ASP A 200 -24.62 -11.41 -4.92
C ASP A 200 -23.75 -12.63 -4.53
N SER A 201 -22.69 -12.36 -3.78
CA SER A 201 -21.66 -13.33 -3.33
C SER A 201 -20.70 -13.85 -4.39
N TYR A 202 -20.83 -13.50 -5.65
CA TYR A 202 -19.94 -13.97 -6.72
C TYR A 202 -18.97 -12.86 -7.15
N PRO A 203 -17.69 -13.20 -7.43
CA PRO A 203 -16.75 -12.22 -7.93
C PRO A 203 -17.18 -11.74 -9.32
N VAL A 204 -17.10 -10.43 -9.55
CA VAL A 204 -17.36 -9.87 -10.87
C VAL A 204 -16.14 -10.02 -11.77
N THR A 205 -16.36 -10.01 -13.09
CA THR A 205 -15.33 -10.04 -14.13
C THR A 205 -15.58 -8.96 -15.18
N GLY A 206 -14.55 -8.64 -15.99
CA GLY A 206 -14.66 -7.63 -17.02
C GLY A 206 -14.81 -6.21 -16.46
N TRP A 207 -15.34 -5.31 -17.28
CA TRP A 207 -15.54 -3.91 -16.88
C TRP A 207 -16.75 -3.73 -15.96
N GLN A 208 -16.53 -3.07 -14.82
CA GLN A 208 -17.56 -2.80 -13.80
C GLN A 208 -17.54 -1.35 -13.37
N TYR A 209 -18.73 -0.76 -13.18
CA TYR A 209 -18.88 0.57 -12.57
C TYR A 209 -19.14 0.40 -11.08
N ILE A 210 -18.20 0.89 -10.26
CA ILE A 210 -18.23 0.75 -8.81
C ILE A 210 -17.77 2.08 -8.20
N ASP A 211 -18.54 2.64 -7.29
CA ASP A 211 -18.20 3.85 -6.51
C ASP A 211 -17.74 5.04 -7.38
N GLY A 212 -18.34 5.21 -8.56
CA GLY A 212 -18.04 6.31 -9.48
C GLY A 212 -16.82 6.10 -10.37
N TYR A 213 -16.18 4.94 -10.31
CA TYR A 213 -15.10 4.52 -11.18
C TYR A 213 -15.51 3.35 -12.07
N LYS A 214 -14.78 3.14 -13.16
CA LYS A 214 -14.91 1.99 -14.05
C LYS A 214 -13.66 1.13 -13.95
N TYR A 215 -13.79 0.01 -13.24
CA TYR A 215 -12.73 -0.95 -13.00
C TYR A 215 -12.78 -2.11 -13.99
N TYR A 216 -11.66 -2.80 -14.14
CA TYR A 216 -11.59 -4.05 -14.87
C TYR A 216 -11.14 -5.19 -13.95
N PHE A 217 -11.86 -6.31 -14.00
CA PHE A 217 -11.55 -7.53 -13.28
C PHE A 217 -11.19 -8.63 -14.28
N GLY A 218 -10.11 -9.38 -13.99
CA GLY A 218 -9.70 -10.52 -14.80
C GLY A 218 -10.73 -11.65 -14.82
N GLU A 219 -10.48 -12.67 -15.61
CA GLU A 219 -11.34 -13.87 -15.67
C GLU A 219 -11.37 -14.62 -14.32
N ASP A 220 -10.34 -14.47 -13.50
CA ASP A 220 -10.22 -14.99 -12.14
C ASP A 220 -10.88 -14.10 -11.07
N GLY A 221 -11.55 -13.02 -11.48
CA GLY A 221 -12.23 -12.06 -10.61
C GLY A 221 -11.29 -11.05 -9.92
N ARG A 222 -9.99 -11.09 -10.15
CA ARG A 222 -9.03 -10.16 -9.54
C ARG A 222 -9.13 -8.77 -10.17
N LEU A 223 -9.05 -7.74 -9.34
CA LEU A 223 -8.91 -6.37 -9.83
C LEU A 223 -7.58 -6.24 -10.60
N VAL A 224 -7.66 -5.76 -11.84
CA VAL A 224 -6.49 -5.42 -12.66
C VAL A 224 -6.13 -3.96 -12.41
N THR A 225 -4.95 -3.72 -11.84
CA THR A 225 -4.48 -2.37 -11.46
C THR A 225 -3.60 -1.69 -12.52
N ASP A 226 -3.37 -2.35 -13.66
CA ASP A 226 -2.81 -1.79 -14.89
C ASP A 226 -3.64 -2.24 -16.07
N VAL A 227 -4.51 -1.36 -16.55
CA VAL A 227 -5.41 -1.63 -17.67
C VAL A 227 -4.98 -0.95 -18.98
N GLU A 228 -3.74 -0.44 -19.03
CA GLU A 228 -3.24 0.28 -20.22
C GLU A 228 -3.42 -0.51 -21.51
N ALA A 229 -3.09 -1.80 -21.49
CA ALA A 229 -3.21 -2.68 -22.65
C ALA A 229 -4.66 -2.92 -23.12
N LEU A 230 -5.64 -2.60 -22.29
CA LEU A 230 -7.08 -2.75 -22.59
C LEU A 230 -7.70 -1.46 -23.17
N LEU A 231 -6.93 -0.37 -23.22
CA LEU A 231 -7.40 0.95 -23.64
C LEU A 231 -6.79 1.35 -24.99
N PRO A 232 -7.45 2.26 -25.73
CA PRO A 232 -6.83 2.88 -26.90
C PRO A 232 -5.53 3.60 -26.50
N THR A 233 -4.50 3.48 -27.33
CA THR A 233 -3.21 4.14 -27.10
C THR A 233 -3.31 5.66 -27.20
N GLY A 234 -2.53 6.38 -26.36
CA GLY A 234 -2.31 7.82 -26.48
C GLY A 234 -3.27 8.72 -25.72
N GLY A 235 -4.09 8.19 -24.83
CA GLY A 235 -4.99 9.00 -23.98
C GLY A 235 -6.22 9.56 -24.69
N PRO A 236 -6.82 10.66 -24.24
CA PRO A 236 -6.34 11.59 -23.21
C PRO A 236 -6.36 11.03 -21.80
N TYR A 237 -5.44 11.54 -20.98
CA TYR A 237 -5.33 11.17 -19.56
C TYR A 237 -5.55 12.36 -18.62
N LEU A 238 -5.99 12.06 -17.40
CA LEU A 238 -6.00 12.95 -16.24
C LEU A 238 -5.06 12.36 -15.20
N LEU A 239 -4.16 13.16 -14.63
CA LEU A 239 -3.28 12.76 -13.54
C LEU A 239 -3.82 13.32 -12.22
N LYS A 240 -4.02 12.48 -11.21
CA LYS A 240 -4.37 12.91 -9.86
C LYS A 240 -3.26 12.52 -8.89
N ILE A 241 -2.66 13.50 -8.22
CA ILE A 241 -1.56 13.35 -7.28
C ILE A 241 -2.11 13.57 -5.87
N ASN A 242 -2.10 12.51 -5.09
CA ASN A 242 -2.40 12.58 -3.67
C ASN A 242 -1.11 12.91 -2.90
N LYS A 243 -1.02 14.15 -2.43
CA LYS A 243 0.15 14.66 -1.73
C LYS A 243 0.35 13.98 -0.37
N GLU A 244 -0.73 13.72 0.36
CA GLU A 244 -0.69 13.09 1.66
C GLU A 244 -0.18 11.63 1.57
N MET A 245 -0.69 10.88 0.59
CA MET A 245 -0.34 9.47 0.38
C MET A 245 0.89 9.27 -0.50
N ASN A 246 1.49 10.33 -1.04
CA ASN A 246 2.62 10.25 -1.97
C ASN A 246 2.39 9.25 -3.11
N CYS A 247 1.25 9.34 -3.77
CA CYS A 247 0.91 8.52 -4.94
C CYS A 247 0.22 9.34 -6.02
N LEU A 248 0.31 8.85 -7.25
CA LEU A 248 -0.30 9.42 -8.43
C LEU A 248 -1.13 8.34 -9.12
N THR A 249 -2.39 8.63 -9.43
CA THR A 249 -3.23 7.75 -10.24
C THR A 249 -3.52 8.40 -11.59
N VAL A 250 -3.35 7.61 -12.65
CA VAL A 250 -3.67 7.96 -14.03
C VAL A 250 -5.09 7.54 -14.32
N TYR A 251 -5.87 8.43 -14.93
CA TYR A 251 -7.25 8.15 -15.33
C TYR A 251 -7.41 8.34 -16.84
N ALA A 252 -8.08 7.38 -17.47
CA ALA A 252 -8.55 7.50 -18.86
C ALA A 252 -10.02 7.92 -18.91
N GLN A 253 -10.41 8.47 -20.05
CA GLN A 253 -11.76 8.93 -20.29
C GLN A 253 -12.68 7.76 -20.69
N ASP A 254 -13.87 7.69 -20.08
CA ASP A 254 -14.96 6.78 -20.45
C ASP A 254 -16.05 7.52 -21.21
N GLY A 255 -15.77 7.92 -22.43
CA GLY A 255 -16.68 8.68 -23.26
C GLY A 255 -17.22 9.94 -22.56
N GLY A 256 -18.55 10.09 -22.52
CA GLY A 256 -19.23 11.20 -21.84
C GLY A 256 -19.20 11.15 -20.31
N ASN A 257 -18.79 10.02 -19.72
CA ASN A 257 -18.72 9.86 -18.26
C ASN A 257 -17.49 10.55 -17.65
N GLY A 258 -16.56 11.06 -18.47
CA GLY A 258 -15.35 11.73 -18.01
C GLY A 258 -14.21 10.76 -17.65
N PHE A 259 -13.24 11.26 -16.87
CA PHE A 259 -12.04 10.51 -16.48
C PHE A 259 -12.30 9.63 -15.27
N ILE A 260 -12.97 8.51 -15.46
CA ILE A 260 -13.39 7.58 -14.42
C ILE A 260 -12.75 6.18 -14.52
N ILE A 261 -11.93 5.90 -15.54
CA ILE A 261 -11.21 4.64 -15.67
C ILE A 261 -9.84 4.82 -14.98
N PRO A 262 -9.60 4.28 -13.79
CA PRO A 262 -8.27 4.25 -13.22
C PRO A 262 -7.40 3.29 -14.04
N VAL A 263 -6.31 3.81 -14.60
CA VAL A 263 -5.42 3.05 -15.52
C VAL A 263 -4.34 2.34 -14.75
N LYS A 264 -3.60 3.09 -13.95
CA LYS A 264 -2.50 2.63 -13.09
C LYS A 264 -2.15 3.67 -12.04
N SER A 265 -1.43 3.27 -11.01
CA SER A 265 -0.92 4.17 -9.98
C SER A 265 0.59 4.10 -9.88
N PHE A 266 1.20 5.24 -9.56
CA PHE A 266 2.64 5.41 -9.37
C PHE A 266 2.95 5.89 -7.96
N LEU A 267 4.02 5.37 -7.38
CA LEU A 267 4.55 5.89 -6.14
C LEU A 267 5.29 7.20 -6.40
N THR A 268 5.07 8.20 -5.57
CA THR A 268 5.72 9.51 -5.71
C THR A 268 6.43 9.93 -4.43
N SER A 269 7.30 10.92 -4.52
CA SER A 269 7.75 11.72 -3.39
C SER A 269 7.48 13.18 -3.69
N VAL A 270 6.59 13.76 -2.93
CA VAL A 270 6.25 15.18 -2.98
C VAL A 270 7.06 15.99 -1.96
N GLY A 271 6.85 17.29 -1.90
CA GLY A 271 7.43 18.18 -0.90
C GLY A 271 6.37 19.10 -0.28
N ASP A 272 6.79 19.84 0.74
CA ASP A 272 5.92 20.79 1.43
C ASP A 272 5.43 21.89 0.48
N ASP A 273 6.29 22.34 -0.43
CA ASP A 273 5.97 23.36 -1.43
C ASP A 273 5.23 22.81 -2.67
N THR A 274 4.90 21.51 -2.73
CA THR A 274 4.04 20.97 -3.79
C THR A 274 2.65 21.59 -3.67
N PRO A 275 2.20 22.40 -4.65
CA PRO A 275 0.94 23.14 -4.52
C PRO A 275 -0.26 22.21 -4.74
N VAL A 276 -1.31 22.40 -3.95
CA VAL A 276 -2.64 21.80 -4.17
C VAL A 276 -3.39 22.62 -5.22
N GLY A 277 -4.07 21.95 -6.16
CA GLY A 277 -4.85 22.63 -7.20
C GLY A 277 -4.93 21.84 -8.50
N THR A 278 -5.44 22.49 -9.55
CA THR A 278 -5.56 21.94 -10.90
C THR A 278 -4.63 22.69 -11.85
N PHE A 279 -3.81 21.97 -12.57
CA PHE A 279 -2.73 22.46 -13.41
C PHE A 279 -2.80 21.87 -14.81
N LYS A 280 -2.04 22.44 -15.74
CA LYS A 280 -1.86 21.92 -17.11
C LYS A 280 -0.40 21.94 -17.51
N THR A 281 0.11 20.79 -17.94
CA THR A 281 1.52 20.59 -18.30
C THR A 281 1.88 21.39 -19.56
N PRO A 282 2.85 22.33 -19.49
CA PRO A 282 3.21 23.17 -20.65
C PRO A 282 4.38 22.62 -21.46
N GLU A 283 5.27 21.83 -20.87
CA GLU A 283 6.53 21.42 -21.49
C GLU A 283 7.16 20.21 -20.86
N LYS A 284 8.07 19.56 -21.59
CA LYS A 284 8.77 18.33 -21.18
C LYS A 284 10.25 18.40 -21.50
N TYR A 285 11.07 17.69 -20.71
CA TYR A 285 12.51 17.63 -20.89
C TYR A 285 13.00 16.19 -20.75
N ARG A 286 13.79 15.72 -21.72
CA ARG A 286 14.40 14.39 -21.63
C ARG A 286 15.38 14.28 -20.45
N TRP A 287 16.24 15.29 -20.32
CA TRP A 287 17.09 15.56 -19.18
C TRP A 287 16.87 16.99 -18.73
N ARG A 288 16.85 17.24 -17.43
CA ARG A 288 16.70 18.58 -16.85
C ARG A 288 17.73 18.81 -15.77
N LEU A 289 18.48 19.93 -15.90
CA LEU A 289 19.31 20.46 -14.83
C LEU A 289 18.41 20.98 -13.71
N MET A 290 18.69 20.55 -12.50
CA MET A 290 18.02 20.91 -11.27
C MET A 290 18.93 21.84 -10.43
N ILE A 291 18.48 22.22 -9.25
CA ILE A 291 19.32 22.92 -8.26
C ILE A 291 20.51 22.05 -7.88
N HIS A 292 21.61 22.71 -7.45
CA HIS A 292 22.86 22.04 -7.04
C HIS A 292 23.53 21.20 -8.14
N ASP A 293 23.37 21.61 -9.40
CA ASP A 293 23.94 20.96 -10.59
C ASP A 293 23.59 19.47 -10.74
N LEU A 294 22.46 19.07 -10.14
CA LEU A 294 21.90 17.73 -10.25
C LEU A 294 21.00 17.59 -11.48
N TYR A 295 20.72 16.38 -11.88
CA TYR A 295 19.93 16.10 -13.07
C TYR A 295 18.75 15.16 -12.75
N THR A 296 17.76 15.19 -13.64
CA THR A 296 16.64 14.26 -13.65
C THR A 296 16.24 13.95 -15.07
N GLN A 297 15.61 12.78 -15.26
CA GLN A 297 15.12 12.32 -16.56
C GLN A 297 13.61 12.53 -16.69
N TYR A 298 13.13 12.61 -17.93
CA TYR A 298 11.70 12.58 -18.28
C TYR A 298 10.87 13.59 -17.48
N ALA A 299 11.40 14.79 -17.31
CA ALA A 299 10.73 15.82 -16.55
C ALA A 299 9.57 16.45 -17.32
N THR A 300 8.42 16.60 -16.66
CA THR A 300 7.23 17.29 -17.17
C THR A 300 6.88 18.42 -16.21
N ARG A 301 6.80 19.66 -16.72
CA ARG A 301 6.46 20.83 -15.90
C ARG A 301 4.99 20.78 -15.47
N LEU A 302 4.74 21.13 -14.22
CA LEU A 302 3.39 21.05 -13.65
C LEU A 302 2.47 22.14 -14.19
N ASN A 303 2.98 23.38 -14.33
CA ASN A 303 2.21 24.54 -14.82
C ASN A 303 3.13 25.58 -15.47
N PRO A 304 2.63 26.42 -16.41
CA PRO A 304 3.43 27.53 -16.97
C PRO A 304 3.99 28.45 -15.86
N GLY A 305 5.27 28.79 -15.98
CA GLY A 305 5.96 29.71 -15.04
C GLY A 305 6.25 29.14 -13.65
N MET A 306 5.85 27.89 -13.35
CA MET A 306 6.07 27.26 -12.06
C MET A 306 7.36 26.41 -12.10
N PRO A 307 8.22 26.46 -11.06
CA PRO A 307 9.44 25.67 -11.03
C PRO A 307 9.23 24.19 -10.68
N ILE A 308 7.99 23.76 -10.47
CA ILE A 308 7.61 22.38 -10.05
C ILE A 308 7.54 21.46 -11.26
N LEU A 309 8.15 20.31 -11.14
CA LEU A 309 8.21 19.25 -12.17
C LEU A 309 7.71 17.91 -11.60
N LEU A 310 7.10 17.11 -12.46
CA LEU A 310 7.02 15.65 -12.32
C LEU A 310 8.27 15.09 -13.00
N HIS A 311 9.07 14.28 -12.31
CA HIS A 311 10.35 13.84 -12.85
C HIS A 311 10.85 12.55 -12.18
N SER A 312 11.86 11.91 -12.78
CA SER A 312 12.51 10.74 -12.21
C SER A 312 13.25 11.09 -10.90
N ILE A 313 13.76 10.08 -10.25
CA ILE A 313 14.76 10.23 -9.18
C ILE A 313 15.96 11.05 -9.64
N ILE A 314 16.89 11.34 -8.74
CA ILE A 314 18.00 12.31 -8.95
C ILE A 314 19.27 11.62 -9.41
N TYR A 315 20.02 12.29 -10.28
CA TYR A 315 21.29 11.89 -10.88
C TYR A 315 22.34 12.99 -10.69
N ASP A 316 23.62 12.62 -10.52
CA ASP A 316 24.73 13.57 -10.48
C ASP A 316 24.98 14.25 -11.82
N ARG A 317 24.71 13.53 -12.92
CA ARG A 317 24.99 13.98 -14.28
C ARG A 317 24.00 13.36 -15.26
N GLN A 318 24.03 13.80 -16.52
CA GLN A 318 23.19 13.21 -17.59
C GLN A 318 23.66 11.81 -17.97
N ASN A 319 23.67 10.90 -16.99
CA ASN A 319 24.07 9.52 -17.13
C ASN A 319 23.17 8.62 -16.25
N PRO A 320 22.52 7.61 -16.81
CA PRO A 320 21.65 6.71 -16.03
C PRO A 320 22.39 5.90 -14.95
N PHE A 321 23.74 5.82 -15.01
CA PHE A 321 24.59 5.23 -13.98
C PHE A 321 25.17 6.28 -13.02
N SER A 322 24.39 7.28 -12.63
CA SER A 322 24.78 8.26 -11.63
C SER A 322 23.64 8.62 -10.67
N VAL A 323 22.80 7.62 -10.37
CA VAL A 323 21.66 7.75 -9.46
C VAL A 323 22.12 7.97 -8.03
N TRP A 324 21.39 8.81 -7.33
CA TRP A 324 21.42 8.87 -5.87
C TRP A 324 20.44 7.83 -5.31
N ALA A 325 20.97 6.69 -4.88
CA ALA A 325 20.18 5.55 -4.38
C ALA A 325 19.14 5.96 -3.32
N SER A 326 19.50 6.89 -2.43
CA SER A 326 18.58 7.42 -1.42
C SER A 326 17.33 8.07 -2.01
N THR A 327 17.38 8.61 -3.23
CA THR A 327 16.20 9.22 -3.86
C THR A 327 15.23 8.19 -4.42
N TYR A 328 15.69 7.01 -4.78
CA TYR A 328 14.86 5.87 -5.11
C TYR A 328 14.27 5.23 -3.84
N ASN A 329 15.10 4.94 -2.85
CA ASN A 329 14.68 4.31 -1.60
C ASN A 329 13.69 5.18 -0.79
N ASN A 330 13.72 6.49 -0.98
CA ASN A 330 12.77 7.42 -0.36
C ASN A 330 11.49 7.67 -1.19
N LEU A 331 11.26 6.95 -2.29
CA LEU A 331 9.96 7.04 -2.97
C LEU A 331 8.84 6.59 -2.03
N GLY A 332 7.76 7.35 -2.00
CA GLY A 332 6.65 7.18 -1.06
C GLY A 332 6.77 8.02 0.21
N ILE A 333 7.85 8.76 0.40
CA ILE A 333 8.05 9.65 1.54
C ILE A 333 8.19 11.09 1.00
N ALA A 334 7.53 12.06 1.65
CA ALA A 334 7.67 13.48 1.31
C ALA A 334 9.10 13.95 1.63
N ARG A 335 9.93 14.14 0.61
CA ARG A 335 11.36 14.47 0.73
C ARG A 335 11.87 15.42 -0.36
N SER A 336 10.98 16.00 -1.16
CA SER A 336 11.36 17.00 -2.16
C SER A 336 11.17 18.43 -1.62
N ALA A 337 11.74 19.41 -2.31
CA ALA A 337 11.47 20.83 -2.03
C ALA A 337 10.14 21.30 -2.64
N GLY A 338 9.44 20.44 -3.43
CA GLY A 338 8.17 20.80 -4.09
C GLY A 338 7.92 20.04 -5.39
N CYS A 339 8.98 19.53 -6.05
CA CYS A 339 8.84 18.68 -7.23
C CYS A 339 8.22 17.32 -6.85
N ILE A 340 7.62 16.65 -7.82
CA ILE A 340 7.02 15.34 -7.70
C ILE A 340 8.00 14.31 -8.28
N ARG A 341 8.71 13.58 -7.43
CA ARG A 341 9.64 12.53 -7.84
C ARG A 341 8.92 11.23 -8.07
N LEU A 342 9.34 10.48 -9.09
CA LEU A 342 8.84 9.17 -9.47
C LEU A 342 10.01 8.21 -9.74
N ALA A 343 9.74 6.92 -9.83
CA ALA A 343 10.67 5.97 -10.45
C ALA A 343 10.88 6.35 -11.93
N THR A 344 12.02 5.98 -12.51
CA THR A 344 12.35 6.40 -13.87
C THR A 344 11.36 5.85 -14.89
N ILE A 345 10.89 4.61 -14.73
CA ILE A 345 9.87 4.02 -15.60
C ILE A 345 8.56 4.82 -15.58
N ASP A 346 8.12 5.27 -14.39
CA ASP A 346 6.85 5.97 -14.21
C ASP A 346 6.92 7.39 -14.78
N SER A 347 8.03 8.09 -14.54
CA SER A 347 8.24 9.42 -15.14
C SER A 347 8.38 9.34 -16.66
N LYS A 348 9.01 8.28 -17.18
CA LYS A 348 9.07 8.01 -18.63
C LYS A 348 7.68 7.73 -19.18
N TRP A 349 6.86 6.93 -18.48
CA TRP A 349 5.50 6.67 -18.91
C TRP A 349 4.67 7.95 -19.05
N ILE A 350 4.74 8.86 -18.06
CA ILE A 350 4.07 10.17 -18.14
C ILE A 350 4.62 11.01 -19.28
N TYR A 351 5.94 11.02 -19.44
CA TYR A 351 6.61 11.76 -20.50
C TYR A 351 6.17 11.29 -21.90
N ASP A 352 6.05 10.01 -22.14
CA ASP A 352 5.72 9.43 -23.42
C ASP A 352 4.21 9.51 -23.72
N ASN A 353 3.35 9.24 -22.72
CA ASN A 353 1.92 9.00 -22.93
C ASN A 353 1.02 10.21 -22.62
N CYS A 354 1.45 11.14 -21.77
CA CYS A 354 0.66 12.32 -21.45
C CYS A 354 1.04 13.49 -22.34
N ALA A 355 0.16 13.96 -23.23
CA ALA A 355 0.42 15.10 -24.11
C ALA A 355 0.66 16.40 -23.32
N ILE A 356 1.34 17.38 -23.93
CA ILE A 356 1.36 18.77 -23.42
C ILE A 356 -0.09 19.26 -23.30
N GLY A 357 -0.43 19.94 -22.21
CA GLY A 357 -1.79 20.33 -21.87
C GLY A 357 -2.55 19.32 -21.04
N THR A 358 -1.93 18.16 -20.68
CA THR A 358 -2.53 17.19 -19.76
C THR A 358 -2.88 17.85 -18.44
N THR A 359 -4.10 17.61 -17.95
CA THR A 359 -4.56 18.12 -16.67
C THR A 359 -3.96 17.30 -15.54
N VAL A 360 -3.44 18.00 -14.53
CA VAL A 360 -2.91 17.42 -13.29
C VAL A 360 -3.65 18.03 -12.11
N VAL A 361 -4.25 17.19 -11.28
CA VAL A 361 -4.91 17.59 -10.03
C VAL A 361 -4.04 17.13 -8.87
N VAL A 362 -3.62 18.06 -8.03
CA VAL A 362 -2.90 17.79 -6.78
C VAL A 362 -3.85 18.04 -5.61
N TYR A 363 -3.98 17.07 -4.72
CA TYR A 363 -4.91 17.12 -3.59
C TYR A 363 -4.33 16.40 -2.36
N ASN A 364 -4.97 16.56 -1.20
CA ASN A 364 -4.71 15.81 0.03
C ASN A 364 -5.89 14.89 0.34
N SER A 365 -5.61 13.65 0.68
CA SER A 365 -6.60 12.69 1.16
C SER A 365 -5.88 11.56 1.91
N PRO A 366 -6.42 11.06 3.02
CA PRO A 366 -5.92 9.83 3.65
C PRO A 366 -6.24 8.56 2.82
N ASP A 367 -7.17 8.66 1.87
CA ASP A 367 -7.50 7.60 0.91
C ASP A 367 -6.57 7.69 -0.29
N PRO A 368 -5.79 6.65 -0.64
CA PRO A 368 -4.89 6.64 -1.79
C PRO A 368 -5.61 6.77 -3.13
N GLY A 369 -6.91 6.49 -3.19
CA GLY A 369 -7.74 6.52 -4.39
C GLY A 369 -8.24 5.14 -4.80
N PRO A 370 -8.59 4.94 -6.09
CA PRO A 370 -9.25 3.73 -6.57
C PRO A 370 -8.38 2.47 -6.50
N PHE A 371 -7.07 2.63 -6.43
CA PHE A 371 -6.12 1.55 -6.22
C PHE A 371 -5.42 1.73 -4.88
N GLU A 372 -4.91 0.64 -4.34
CA GLU A 372 -3.99 0.74 -3.22
C GLU A 372 -2.76 1.58 -3.57
N ARG A 373 -2.22 2.23 -2.55
CA ARG A 373 -0.96 2.96 -2.69
C ARG A 373 0.14 2.03 -3.20
N PRO A 374 0.83 2.38 -4.31
CA PRO A 374 1.99 1.63 -4.77
C PRO A 374 3.13 1.64 -3.74
N THR A 375 4.04 0.68 -3.87
CA THR A 375 5.28 0.62 -3.09
C THR A 375 6.48 0.46 -4.03
N ILE A 376 7.70 0.77 -3.56
CA ILE A 376 8.90 0.41 -4.31
C ILE A 376 8.99 -1.12 -4.42
N LEU A 377 9.60 -1.60 -5.49
CA LEU A 377 9.78 -3.05 -5.71
C LEU A 377 10.71 -3.66 -4.64
N TYR A 378 11.84 -3.00 -4.39
CA TYR A 378 12.84 -3.37 -3.37
C TYR A 378 13.77 -2.18 -3.11
N GLU A 379 14.44 -2.18 -1.97
CA GLU A 379 15.51 -1.22 -1.70
C GLU A 379 16.75 -1.54 -2.51
N ILE A 380 17.38 -0.50 -3.04
CA ILE A 380 18.67 -0.63 -3.70
C ILE A 380 19.81 -0.29 -2.73
N PRO A 381 20.98 -0.98 -2.82
CA PRO A 381 22.16 -0.64 -2.05
C PRO A 381 22.56 0.83 -2.25
N PHE A 382 23.16 1.44 -1.23
CA PHE A 382 23.58 2.84 -1.29
C PHE A 382 24.61 3.09 -2.42
N GLU A 383 25.44 2.11 -2.71
CA GLU A 383 26.47 2.14 -3.74
C GLU A 383 25.93 1.90 -5.16
N GLN A 384 24.68 1.48 -5.28
CA GLN A 384 24.07 1.28 -6.58
C GLN A 384 23.83 2.61 -7.29
N THR A 385 24.36 2.73 -8.49
CA THR A 385 24.37 3.98 -9.27
C THR A 385 23.29 4.04 -10.35
N TRP A 386 22.37 3.08 -10.41
CA TRP A 386 21.29 3.06 -11.39
C TRP A 386 19.93 2.79 -10.76
N ASP A 387 18.89 3.30 -11.41
CA ASP A 387 17.49 2.98 -11.09
C ASP A 387 17.14 1.59 -11.67
N PRO A 388 16.71 0.62 -10.85
CA PRO A 388 16.35 -0.72 -11.34
C PRO A 388 15.14 -0.71 -12.28
N THR A 389 14.39 0.38 -12.31
CA THR A 389 13.21 0.54 -13.16
C THR A 389 13.51 1.29 -14.46
N ASP A 390 14.76 1.76 -14.69
CA ASP A 390 15.10 2.50 -15.92
C ASP A 390 15.05 1.59 -17.15
N PRO A 391 14.04 1.72 -18.05
CA PRO A 391 13.84 0.84 -19.18
C PRO A 391 14.87 1.05 -20.31
N ASN A 392 15.74 2.05 -20.20
CA ASN A 392 16.81 2.27 -21.17
C ASN A 392 18.09 1.50 -20.85
N LEU A 393 18.15 0.85 -19.70
CA LEU A 393 19.30 0.05 -19.29
C LEU A 393 19.12 -1.41 -19.70
N THR A 394 20.14 -1.94 -20.38
CA THR A 394 20.20 -3.36 -20.72
C THR A 394 20.82 -4.17 -19.57
N GLN A 395 20.51 -5.46 -19.50
CA GLN A 395 21.10 -6.36 -18.51
C GLN A 395 22.64 -6.41 -18.64
N GLU A 396 23.19 -6.29 -19.85
CA GLU A 396 24.63 -6.24 -20.11
C GLU A 396 25.25 -4.98 -19.51
N GLN A 397 24.60 -3.81 -19.68
CA GLN A 397 25.08 -2.55 -19.09
C GLN A 397 25.04 -2.60 -17.57
N ILE A 398 23.97 -3.15 -16.98
CA ILE A 398 23.83 -3.33 -15.54
C ILE A 398 24.91 -4.29 -15.01
N ALA A 399 25.15 -5.40 -15.68
CA ALA A 399 26.19 -6.36 -15.30
C ALA A 399 27.59 -5.72 -15.35
N ALA A 400 27.90 -4.97 -16.39
CA ALA A 400 29.18 -4.27 -16.53
C ALA A 400 29.38 -3.24 -15.41
N GLU A 401 28.36 -2.45 -15.08
CA GLU A 401 28.43 -1.48 -14.00
C GLU A 401 28.55 -2.14 -12.63
N THR A 402 27.84 -3.25 -12.41
CA THR A 402 27.97 -4.08 -11.20
C THR A 402 29.40 -4.55 -11.00
N GLN A 403 30.05 -5.08 -12.04
CA GLN A 403 31.46 -5.52 -11.97
C GLN A 403 32.40 -4.36 -11.68
N ARG A 404 32.15 -3.18 -12.28
CA ARG A 404 32.91 -1.96 -12.00
C ARG A 404 32.82 -1.56 -10.53
N LEU A 405 31.61 -1.56 -9.95
CA LEU A 405 31.38 -1.23 -8.53
C LEU A 405 32.07 -2.25 -7.60
N ILE A 406 31.93 -3.55 -7.86
CA ILE A 406 32.60 -4.60 -7.07
C ILE A 406 34.12 -4.39 -7.08
N ALA A 407 34.70 -4.07 -8.23
CA ALA A 407 36.13 -3.81 -8.34
C ALA A 407 36.60 -2.57 -7.58
N GLN A 408 35.72 -1.56 -7.43
CA GLN A 408 36.01 -0.35 -6.65
C GLN A 408 35.85 -0.56 -5.13
N LEU A 409 34.87 -1.37 -4.71
CA LEU A 409 34.62 -1.65 -3.29
C LEU A 409 35.57 -2.72 -2.73
N GLY A 410 36.23 -3.49 -3.58
CA GLY A 410 37.25 -4.52 -3.21
C GLY A 410 38.68 -4.00 -3.09
N GLN A 411 38.88 -2.68 -3.31
CA GLN A 411 40.15 -1.98 -3.11
C GLN A 411 40.13 -1.20 -1.79
#